data_068c93c40bfaf71bd2fade7271674ec9
#
_entry.id   068c93c40bfaf71bd2fade7271674ec9
#
_cell.length_a   1.000
_cell.length_b   1.000
_cell.length_c   1.000
_cell.angle_alpha   90.00
_cell.angle_beta   90.00
_cell.angle_gamma   90.00
#
_symmetry.space_group_name_H-M   'P 1'
#
loop_
_entity.id
_entity.type
_entity.pdbx_description
1 polymer ?
#
loop_
_entity_poly.entity_id
_entity_poly.type
_entity_poly.pdbx_seq_one_letter_code
_entity_poly.pdbx_strand_id
1 'polypeptide(L)'
;MEVGDMLKGFRSFTSEMSAEMRGDLIGQQTQIRDVHNSFARAEPFVSSERKAKSDDDDVFHFVAYTSVKGKVYEFDGLREGPICIGSPSDEKDWIKDVAGPEIQKRMSKFKPGEIHFNLMAIVNDRRSDAQEKIETLKKEIESIEKEAGEGPRMDTEEKLSLKRSQVQELESLIQNENSKRQRWKCENMRRRHNYVPLIVALLKKLAKTGKLKGLREKGKEHYQEVLKNRREREKSKKKEGAEKKN
;
A
#
# COMPACT_ATOMS: atom_id res chain seq x y z
N MET A 1 17.37 -6.12 -0.45
CA MET A 1 16.47 -5.47 0.54
C MET A 1 16.71 -6.10 1.90
N GLU A 2 16.99 -5.30 2.91
CA GLU A 2 17.07 -5.77 4.28
C GLU A 2 15.69 -5.96 4.88
N VAL A 3 15.42 -7.17 5.38
CA VAL A 3 14.10 -7.55 5.91
C VAL A 3 14.01 -7.51 7.43
N GLY A 4 15.07 -7.06 8.10
CA GLY A 4 15.16 -7.01 9.56
C GLY A 4 15.46 -8.36 10.22
N ASP A 5 15.93 -8.32 11.46
CA ASP A 5 16.49 -9.49 12.14
C ASP A 5 15.45 -10.58 12.43
N MET A 6 14.21 -10.18 12.73
CA MET A 6 13.12 -11.12 12.99
C MET A 6 12.82 -12.00 11.75
N LEU A 7 12.64 -11.37 10.58
CA LEU A 7 12.37 -12.11 9.36
C LEU A 7 13.61 -12.87 8.85
N LYS A 8 14.83 -12.36 9.07
CA LYS A 8 16.09 -13.09 8.81
C LYS A 8 16.16 -14.34 9.67
N GLY A 9 15.89 -14.22 10.97
CA GLY A 9 15.87 -15.36 11.90
C GLY A 9 14.80 -16.39 11.55
N PHE A 10 13.59 -15.94 11.25
CA PHE A 10 12.50 -16.81 10.79
C PHE A 10 12.89 -17.58 9.52
N ARG A 11 13.44 -16.90 8.52
CA ARG A 11 13.90 -17.50 7.27
C ARG A 11 15.00 -18.55 7.52
N SER A 12 15.98 -18.24 8.36
CA SER A 12 17.06 -19.16 8.71
C SER A 12 16.53 -20.39 9.42
N PHE A 13 15.64 -20.20 10.40
CA PHE A 13 15.03 -21.31 11.15
C PHE A 13 14.18 -22.24 10.28
N THR A 14 13.47 -21.68 9.29
CA THR A 14 12.55 -22.46 8.46
C THR A 14 13.15 -22.93 7.14
N SER A 15 14.44 -22.70 6.88
CA SER A 15 15.10 -22.98 5.59
C SER A 15 14.97 -24.43 5.12
N GLU A 16 15.07 -25.37 6.04
CA GLU A 16 15.03 -26.82 5.77
C GLU A 16 13.61 -27.41 5.85
N MET A 17 12.60 -26.60 6.17
CA MET A 17 11.23 -27.06 6.35
C MET A 17 10.45 -27.08 5.04
N SER A 18 9.44 -27.93 4.95
CA SER A 18 8.49 -27.93 3.82
C SER A 18 7.72 -26.62 3.71
N ALA A 19 7.17 -26.31 2.53
CA ALA A 19 6.36 -25.11 2.32
C ALA A 19 5.14 -25.05 3.25
N GLU A 20 4.49 -26.20 3.49
CA GLU A 20 3.35 -26.36 4.38
C GLU A 20 3.71 -26.01 5.83
N MET A 21 4.79 -26.61 6.36
CA MET A 21 5.28 -26.30 7.72
C MET A 21 5.66 -24.83 7.88
N ARG A 22 6.27 -24.21 6.86
CA ARG A 22 6.58 -22.77 6.89
C ARG A 22 5.32 -21.92 6.94
N GLY A 23 4.28 -22.34 6.21
CA GLY A 23 2.97 -21.66 6.20
C GLY A 23 2.33 -21.67 7.59
N ASP A 24 2.32 -22.83 8.25
CA ASP A 24 1.77 -22.99 9.60
C ASP A 24 2.53 -22.14 10.62
N LEU A 25 3.86 -22.16 10.54
CA LEU A 25 4.71 -21.37 11.43
C LEU A 25 4.55 -19.86 11.26
N ILE A 26 4.33 -19.36 10.04
CA ILE A 26 4.02 -17.94 9.81
C ILE A 26 2.75 -17.55 10.57
N GLY A 27 1.71 -18.38 10.50
CA GLY A 27 0.44 -18.14 11.19
C GLY A 27 0.57 -18.12 12.72
N GLN A 28 1.54 -18.87 13.26
CA GLN A 28 1.81 -18.96 14.71
C GLN A 28 2.75 -17.86 15.22
N GLN A 29 3.51 -17.19 14.32
CA GLN A 29 4.44 -16.12 14.68
C GLN A 29 3.69 -14.89 15.22
N THR A 30 3.70 -14.70 16.53
CA THR A 30 2.98 -13.61 17.22
C THR A 30 3.40 -12.24 16.72
N GLN A 31 4.68 -11.99 16.51
CA GLN A 31 5.19 -10.70 16.05
C GLN A 31 4.66 -10.35 14.65
N ILE A 32 4.65 -11.32 13.72
CA ILE A 32 4.12 -11.11 12.37
C ILE A 32 2.62 -10.84 12.46
N ARG A 33 1.90 -11.65 13.23
CA ARG A 33 0.45 -11.51 13.42
C ARG A 33 0.07 -10.19 14.06
N ASP A 34 0.81 -9.74 15.08
CA ASP A 34 0.53 -8.49 15.78
C ASP A 34 0.76 -7.27 14.87
N VAL A 35 1.84 -7.28 14.07
CA VAL A 35 2.07 -6.24 13.07
C VAL A 35 0.96 -6.27 12.02
N HIS A 36 0.63 -7.43 11.45
CA HIS A 36 -0.46 -7.58 10.50
C HIS A 36 -1.79 -7.05 11.06
N ASN A 37 -2.18 -7.48 12.25
CA ASN A 37 -3.41 -7.06 12.90
C ASN A 37 -3.39 -5.58 13.30
N SER A 38 -2.21 -4.98 13.45
CA SER A 38 -2.09 -3.56 13.73
C SER A 38 -2.65 -2.67 12.61
N PHE A 39 -2.80 -3.20 11.40
CA PHE A 39 -3.41 -2.50 10.26
C PHE A 39 -4.91 -2.77 10.10
N ALA A 40 -5.48 -3.70 10.88
CA ALA A 40 -6.91 -3.98 10.86
C ALA A 40 -7.72 -2.78 11.35
N ARG A 41 -8.93 -2.59 10.80
CA ARG A 41 -9.90 -1.65 11.36
C ARG A 41 -10.48 -2.22 12.64
N ALA A 42 -10.71 -1.37 13.63
CA ALA A 42 -11.56 -1.73 14.75
C ALA A 42 -13.01 -1.85 14.22
N GLU A 43 -13.60 -3.03 14.35
CA GLU A 43 -15.02 -3.26 14.09
C GLU A 43 -15.74 -3.27 15.43
N PRO A 44 -16.24 -2.11 15.91
CA PRO A 44 -16.87 -2.00 17.21
C PRO A 44 -18.27 -2.63 17.25
N PHE A 45 -18.82 -2.98 16.09
CA PHE A 45 -20.12 -3.63 15.96
C PHE A 45 -19.94 -5.00 15.33
N VAL A 46 -20.18 -6.03 16.11
CA VAL A 46 -20.28 -7.40 15.58
C VAL A 46 -21.68 -7.52 15.00
N SER A 47 -21.79 -7.58 13.67
CA SER A 47 -23.05 -7.98 13.03
C SER A 47 -23.29 -9.45 13.31
N SER A 48 -24.34 -9.77 14.07
CA SER A 48 -24.76 -11.14 14.32
C SER A 48 -25.26 -11.85 13.04
N GLU A 49 -25.64 -11.08 12.05
CA GLU A 49 -25.97 -11.58 10.72
C GLU A 49 -24.73 -11.51 9.83
N ARG A 50 -23.95 -12.59 9.77
CA ARG A 50 -23.14 -12.85 8.58
C ARG A 50 -24.14 -13.06 7.45
N LYS A 51 -24.41 -12.02 6.67
CA LYS A 51 -25.05 -12.19 5.36
C LYS A 51 -24.27 -13.26 4.65
N ALA A 52 -24.95 -14.35 4.29
CA ALA A 52 -24.37 -15.33 3.38
C ALA A 52 -23.81 -14.52 2.20
N LYS A 53 -22.53 -14.76 1.85
CA LYS A 53 -21.93 -14.12 0.68
C LYS A 53 -22.87 -14.39 -0.48
N SER A 54 -23.41 -13.35 -1.10
CA SER A 54 -24.10 -13.51 -2.36
C SER A 54 -23.04 -13.91 -3.40
N ASP A 55 -23.41 -14.74 -4.36
CA ASP A 55 -22.53 -15.14 -5.48
C ASP A 55 -21.99 -13.93 -6.26
N ASP A 56 -22.53 -12.74 -6.03
CA ASP A 56 -22.17 -11.45 -6.62
C ASP A 56 -21.17 -10.64 -5.76
N ASP A 57 -20.72 -11.15 -4.61
CA ASP A 57 -19.69 -10.47 -3.81
C ASP A 57 -18.32 -10.67 -4.50
N ASP A 58 -17.79 -9.59 -5.09
CA ASP A 58 -16.45 -9.58 -5.69
C ASP A 58 -15.41 -10.06 -4.67
N VAL A 59 -14.85 -11.22 -4.92
CA VAL A 59 -13.81 -11.80 -4.06
C VAL A 59 -12.48 -11.20 -4.49
N PHE A 60 -11.98 -10.24 -3.71
CA PHE A 60 -10.65 -9.67 -3.90
C PHE A 60 -9.59 -10.61 -3.35
N HIS A 61 -8.54 -10.87 -4.12
CA HIS A 61 -7.35 -11.57 -3.64
C HIS A 61 -6.08 -10.88 -4.14
N PHE A 62 -4.97 -11.18 -3.50
CA PHE A 62 -3.68 -10.59 -3.83
C PHE A 62 -2.85 -11.56 -4.67
N VAL A 63 -2.21 -11.00 -5.69
CA VAL A 63 -1.22 -11.68 -6.51
C VAL A 63 0.08 -10.90 -6.43
N ALA A 64 1.19 -11.56 -6.21
CA ALA A 64 2.49 -10.93 -6.13
C ALA A 64 3.38 -11.33 -7.32
N TYR A 65 4.14 -10.38 -7.83
CA TYR A 65 5.16 -10.59 -8.86
C TYR A 65 6.54 -10.31 -8.28
N THR A 66 7.50 -11.17 -8.59
CA THR A 66 8.90 -10.96 -8.20
C THR A 66 9.86 -11.60 -9.17
N SER A 67 11.06 -11.03 -9.29
CA SER A 67 12.17 -11.63 -10.02
C SER A 67 13.02 -12.50 -9.09
N VAL A 68 13.32 -13.71 -9.52
CA VAL A 68 14.20 -14.65 -8.80
C VAL A 68 15.11 -15.33 -9.82
N LYS A 69 16.42 -15.17 -9.68
CA LYS A 69 17.44 -15.80 -10.55
C LYS A 69 17.18 -15.58 -12.04
N GLY A 70 16.91 -14.32 -12.43
CA GLY A 70 16.70 -13.94 -13.83
C GLY A 70 15.37 -14.39 -14.44
N LYS A 71 14.43 -14.90 -13.64
CA LYS A 71 13.08 -15.26 -14.07
C LYS A 71 12.05 -14.52 -13.24
N VAL A 72 10.93 -14.18 -13.85
CA VAL A 72 9.81 -13.50 -13.18
C VAL A 72 8.73 -14.52 -12.83
N TYR A 73 8.32 -14.51 -11.59
CA TYR A 73 7.31 -15.41 -11.08
C TYR A 73 6.08 -14.63 -10.56
N GLU A 74 4.94 -15.25 -10.82
CA GLU A 74 3.67 -14.87 -10.22
C GLU A 74 3.38 -15.80 -9.04
N PHE A 75 3.01 -15.20 -7.90
CA PHE A 75 2.55 -15.88 -6.71
C PHE A 75 1.07 -15.59 -6.52
N ASP A 76 0.25 -16.60 -6.75
CA ASP A 76 -1.20 -16.56 -6.58
C ASP A 76 -1.59 -17.64 -5.57
N GLY A 77 -2.13 -17.24 -4.41
CA GLY A 77 -2.52 -18.17 -3.34
C GLY A 77 -3.64 -19.15 -3.71
N LEU A 78 -4.29 -18.95 -4.86
CA LEU A 78 -5.29 -19.88 -5.41
C LEU A 78 -4.68 -20.92 -6.36
N ARG A 79 -3.35 -20.91 -6.54
CA ARG A 79 -2.62 -21.86 -7.38
C ARG A 79 -1.74 -22.78 -6.52
N GLU A 80 -1.42 -23.94 -7.03
CA GLU A 80 -0.59 -24.94 -6.35
C GLU A 80 0.84 -24.48 -6.08
N GLY A 81 1.36 -23.51 -6.87
CA GLY A 81 2.72 -23.01 -6.70
C GLY A 81 3.02 -21.79 -7.57
N PRO A 82 4.26 -21.28 -7.49
CA PRO A 82 4.71 -20.14 -8.28
C PRO A 82 4.65 -20.43 -9.78
N ILE A 83 4.14 -19.48 -10.57
CA ILE A 83 4.06 -19.58 -12.02
C ILE A 83 5.17 -18.74 -12.64
N CYS A 84 6.05 -19.35 -13.42
CA CYS A 84 7.04 -18.59 -14.19
C CYS A 84 6.36 -17.93 -15.39
N ILE A 85 6.38 -16.60 -15.46
CA ILE A 85 5.72 -15.81 -16.52
C ILE A 85 6.69 -15.35 -17.61
N GLY A 86 8.01 -15.40 -17.36
CA GLY A 86 9.00 -15.04 -18.37
C GLY A 86 10.36 -14.72 -17.79
N SER A 87 11.27 -14.34 -18.68
CA SER A 87 12.60 -13.84 -18.33
C SER A 87 12.78 -12.46 -18.95
N PRO A 88 13.22 -11.47 -18.16
CA PRO A 88 13.51 -10.13 -18.69
C PRO A 88 14.81 -10.13 -19.51
N SER A 89 14.98 -9.11 -20.32
CA SER A 89 16.23 -8.87 -21.06
C SER A 89 17.40 -8.49 -20.13
N ASP A 90 17.11 -7.70 -19.10
CA ASP A 90 17.99 -7.37 -17.97
C ASP A 90 17.23 -7.64 -16.66
N GLU A 91 17.94 -8.20 -15.66
CA GLU A 91 17.34 -8.50 -14.36
C GLU A 91 16.74 -7.25 -13.68
N LYS A 92 17.26 -6.07 -13.98
CA LYS A 92 16.74 -4.81 -13.45
C LYS A 92 15.41 -4.37 -14.09
N ASP A 93 15.19 -4.75 -15.34
CA ASP A 93 14.02 -4.34 -16.13
C ASP A 93 12.83 -5.32 -16.04
N TRP A 94 12.87 -6.27 -15.12
CA TRP A 94 11.86 -7.31 -14.98
C TRP A 94 10.42 -6.77 -14.85
N ILE A 95 10.25 -5.60 -14.25
CA ILE A 95 8.92 -4.96 -14.14
C ILE A 95 8.47 -4.48 -15.52
N LYS A 96 9.36 -3.80 -16.26
CA LYS A 96 9.04 -3.21 -17.56
C LYS A 96 8.82 -4.29 -18.61
N ASP A 97 9.70 -5.28 -18.66
CA ASP A 97 9.74 -6.27 -19.74
C ASP A 97 8.70 -7.38 -19.57
N VAL A 98 8.40 -7.78 -18.32
CA VAL A 98 7.60 -8.98 -18.05
C VAL A 98 6.38 -8.69 -17.16
N ALA A 99 6.58 -8.18 -15.94
CA ALA A 99 5.48 -8.01 -15.00
C ALA A 99 4.47 -6.94 -15.44
N GLY A 100 4.94 -5.81 -15.98
CA GLY A 100 4.08 -4.72 -16.44
C GLY A 100 3.13 -5.14 -17.56
N PRO A 101 3.61 -5.76 -18.66
CA PRO A 101 2.73 -6.32 -19.70
C PRO A 101 1.70 -7.31 -19.17
N GLU A 102 2.09 -8.22 -18.26
CA GLU A 102 1.14 -9.19 -17.68
C GLU A 102 0.08 -8.52 -16.80
N ILE A 103 0.49 -7.53 -15.99
CA ILE A 103 -0.46 -6.72 -15.21
C ILE A 103 -1.43 -5.98 -16.14
N GLN A 104 -0.93 -5.35 -17.21
CA GLN A 104 -1.79 -4.65 -18.18
C GLN A 104 -2.76 -5.61 -18.87
N LYS A 105 -2.31 -6.81 -19.24
CA LYS A 105 -3.14 -7.86 -19.82
C LYS A 105 -4.24 -8.31 -18.85
N ARG A 106 -3.96 -8.40 -17.54
CA ARG A 106 -4.99 -8.66 -16.53
C ARG A 106 -5.98 -7.51 -16.41
N MET A 107 -5.47 -6.27 -16.35
CA MET A 107 -6.33 -5.09 -16.28
C MET A 107 -7.25 -4.96 -17.49
N SER A 108 -6.80 -5.31 -18.69
CA SER A 108 -7.60 -5.25 -19.91
C SER A 108 -8.78 -6.22 -19.95
N LYS A 109 -8.80 -7.25 -19.09
CA LYS A 109 -9.95 -8.17 -18.95
C LYS A 109 -11.12 -7.53 -18.21
N PHE A 110 -10.91 -6.42 -17.52
CA PHE A 110 -11.94 -5.68 -16.82
C PHE A 110 -12.51 -4.58 -17.70
N LYS A 111 -13.73 -4.13 -17.37
CA LYS A 111 -14.40 -3.07 -18.14
C LYS A 111 -13.63 -1.74 -18.00
N PRO A 112 -13.61 -0.89 -19.03
CA PRO A 112 -13.07 0.46 -18.90
C PRO A 112 -13.74 1.21 -17.76
N GLY A 113 -12.94 1.81 -16.88
CA GLY A 113 -13.42 2.52 -15.67
C GLY A 113 -13.63 1.64 -14.44
N GLU A 114 -13.31 0.34 -14.50
CA GLU A 114 -13.25 -0.51 -13.31
C GLU A 114 -12.10 -0.05 -12.38
N ILE A 115 -12.43 0.20 -11.10
CA ILE A 115 -11.52 0.75 -10.09
C ILE A 115 -11.26 -0.23 -8.93
N HIS A 116 -11.70 -1.48 -9.05
CA HIS A 116 -11.61 -2.46 -7.97
C HIS A 116 -10.24 -3.14 -7.87
N PHE A 117 -9.19 -2.58 -8.46
CA PHE A 117 -7.84 -3.06 -8.26
C PHE A 117 -6.92 -2.00 -7.68
N ASN A 118 -5.95 -2.47 -6.94
CA ASN A 118 -4.90 -1.67 -6.35
C ASN A 118 -3.54 -2.30 -6.68
N LEU A 119 -2.60 -1.47 -7.11
CA LEU A 119 -1.24 -1.88 -7.39
C LEU A 119 -0.32 -1.32 -6.31
N MET A 120 0.44 -2.20 -5.67
CA MET A 120 1.42 -1.83 -4.65
C MET A 120 2.81 -2.32 -5.06
N ALA A 121 3.83 -1.53 -4.78
CA ALA A 121 5.22 -1.89 -4.98
C ALA A 121 5.99 -1.82 -3.67
N ILE A 122 6.84 -2.84 -3.43
CA ILE A 122 7.81 -2.81 -2.34
C ILE A 122 9.10 -2.26 -2.91
N VAL A 123 9.54 -1.14 -2.39
CA VAL A 123 10.74 -0.41 -2.84
C VAL A 123 11.69 -0.19 -1.67
N ASN A 124 12.96 0.09 -1.97
CA ASN A 124 13.92 0.50 -0.95
C ASN A 124 13.48 1.78 -0.25
N ASP A 125 13.94 1.96 0.98
CA ASP A 125 13.69 3.21 1.70
C ASP A 125 14.48 4.34 1.03
N ARG A 126 13.76 5.23 0.33
CA ARG A 126 14.38 6.37 -0.35
C ARG A 126 15.20 7.27 0.56
N ARG A 127 14.94 7.23 1.88
CA ARG A 127 15.71 8.01 2.85
C ARG A 127 17.11 7.44 3.05
N SER A 128 17.24 6.11 3.12
CA SER A 128 18.55 5.45 3.20
C SER A 128 19.40 5.75 1.96
N ASP A 129 18.81 5.58 0.78
CA ASP A 129 19.49 5.86 -0.48
C ASP A 129 19.92 7.35 -0.59
N ALA A 130 19.07 8.26 -0.11
CA ALA A 130 19.36 9.69 -0.08
C ALA A 130 20.46 10.02 0.93
N GLN A 131 20.43 9.39 2.11
CA GLN A 131 21.43 9.59 3.16
C GLN A 131 22.83 9.16 2.71
N GLU A 132 22.95 7.99 2.09
CA GLU A 132 24.22 7.50 1.52
C GLU A 132 24.78 8.45 0.46
N LYS A 133 23.90 8.98 -0.41
CA LYS A 133 24.30 9.98 -1.42
C LYS A 133 24.76 11.28 -0.79
N ILE A 134 24.08 11.76 0.25
CA ILE A 134 24.48 12.96 0.99
C ILE A 134 25.88 12.78 1.59
N GLU A 135 26.14 11.63 2.24
CA GLU A 135 27.46 11.34 2.81
C GLU A 135 28.56 11.32 1.72
N THR A 136 28.27 10.73 0.57
CA THR A 136 29.21 10.73 -0.56
C THR A 136 29.47 12.14 -1.06
N LEU A 137 28.41 12.93 -1.30
CA LEU A 137 28.54 14.32 -1.77
C LEU A 137 29.29 15.21 -0.76
N LYS A 138 29.05 15.02 0.53
CA LYS A 138 29.77 15.77 1.58
C LYS A 138 31.28 15.46 1.57
N LYS A 139 31.67 14.19 1.40
CA LYS A 139 33.08 13.81 1.25
C LYS A 139 33.70 14.41 0.00
N GLU A 140 32.97 14.44 -1.11
CA GLU A 140 33.44 15.06 -2.37
C GLU A 140 33.59 16.58 -2.22
N ILE A 141 32.67 17.25 -1.52
CA ILE A 141 32.76 18.68 -1.19
C ILE A 141 34.02 18.94 -0.36
N GLU A 142 34.25 18.17 0.69
CA GLU A 142 35.47 18.31 1.52
C GLU A 142 36.75 18.09 0.74
N SER A 143 36.75 17.13 -0.20
CA SER A 143 37.93 16.90 -1.06
C SER A 143 38.20 18.08 -1.95
N ILE A 144 37.17 18.64 -2.60
CA ILE A 144 37.30 19.81 -3.49
C ILE A 144 37.76 21.05 -2.69
N GLU A 145 37.23 21.25 -1.50
CA GLU A 145 37.62 22.35 -0.61
C GLU A 145 39.08 22.22 -0.15
N LYS A 146 39.58 21.02 0.11
CA LYS A 146 40.98 20.76 0.46
C LYS A 146 41.93 20.96 -0.74
N GLU A 147 41.53 20.56 -1.94
CA GLU A 147 42.31 20.69 -3.17
C GLU A 147 42.36 22.14 -3.71
N ALA A 148 41.33 22.92 -3.39
CA ALA A 148 41.22 24.30 -3.90
C ALA A 148 42.30 25.24 -3.36
N GLY A 149 42.94 24.93 -2.21
CA GLY A 149 44.00 25.75 -1.62
C GLY A 149 43.59 27.22 -1.41
N GLU A 150 44.54 28.15 -1.28
CA GLU A 150 44.30 29.57 -0.97
C GLU A 150 43.87 30.44 -2.20
N GLY A 151 43.10 29.88 -3.16
CA GLY A 151 42.57 30.68 -4.27
C GLY A 151 41.31 30.12 -4.89
N PRO A 152 40.15 30.80 -4.76
CA PRO A 152 38.92 30.35 -5.42
C PRO A 152 39.07 30.48 -6.92
N ARG A 153 39.11 29.35 -7.63
CA ARG A 153 38.94 29.31 -9.09
C ARG A 153 37.44 29.27 -9.37
N MET A 154 36.96 30.09 -10.30
CA MET A 154 35.54 30.22 -10.66
C MET A 154 34.86 28.84 -10.94
N ASP A 155 35.58 27.94 -11.63
CA ASP A 155 35.13 26.55 -11.88
C ASP A 155 34.95 25.70 -10.62
N THR A 156 35.70 25.98 -9.57
CA THR A 156 35.64 25.24 -8.30
C THR A 156 34.42 25.67 -7.50
N GLU A 157 34.11 26.95 -7.50
CA GLU A 157 32.97 27.54 -6.82
C GLU A 157 31.66 27.11 -7.45
N GLU A 158 31.57 27.00 -8.75
CA GLU A 158 30.43 26.47 -9.49
C GLU A 158 30.17 24.99 -9.16
N LYS A 159 31.22 24.16 -9.17
CA LYS A 159 31.13 22.74 -8.77
C LYS A 159 30.65 22.55 -7.33
N LEU A 160 31.18 23.37 -6.40
CA LEU A 160 30.76 23.33 -5.00
C LEU A 160 29.29 23.75 -4.84
N SER A 161 28.86 24.80 -5.52
CA SER A 161 27.51 25.31 -5.56
C SER A 161 26.52 24.22 -6.04
N LEU A 162 26.85 23.55 -7.13
CA LEU A 162 26.04 22.46 -7.68
C LEU A 162 25.89 21.30 -6.69
N LYS A 163 27.00 20.85 -6.08
CA LYS A 163 26.98 19.76 -5.11
C LYS A 163 26.20 20.12 -3.84
N ARG A 164 26.36 21.34 -3.34
CA ARG A 164 25.57 21.84 -2.20
C ARG A 164 24.08 21.90 -2.51
N SER A 165 23.70 22.31 -3.74
CA SER A 165 22.32 22.27 -4.20
C SER A 165 21.75 20.83 -4.23
N GLN A 166 22.54 19.87 -4.73
CA GLN A 166 22.14 18.46 -4.71
C GLN A 166 21.94 17.92 -3.29
N VAL A 167 22.80 18.29 -2.34
CA VAL A 167 22.62 17.93 -0.92
C VAL A 167 21.32 18.49 -0.38
N GLN A 168 21.01 19.75 -0.67
CA GLN A 168 19.77 20.39 -0.22
C GLN A 168 18.52 19.73 -0.80
N GLU A 169 18.55 19.32 -2.07
CA GLU A 169 17.46 18.56 -2.70
C GLU A 169 17.24 17.22 -2.01
N LEU A 170 18.31 16.49 -1.71
CA LEU A 170 18.23 15.19 -1.02
C LEU A 170 17.75 15.34 0.43
N GLU A 171 18.17 16.38 1.14
CA GLU A 171 17.66 16.69 2.49
C GLU A 171 16.16 17.01 2.47
N SER A 172 15.71 17.78 1.47
CA SER A 172 14.30 18.08 1.25
C SER A 172 13.49 16.80 0.95
N LEU A 173 14.07 15.89 0.16
CA LEU A 173 13.46 14.56 -0.11
C LEU A 173 13.28 13.76 1.18
N ILE A 174 14.31 13.69 2.03
CA ILE A 174 14.23 13.00 3.33
C ILE A 174 13.14 13.61 4.22
N GLN A 175 13.07 14.94 4.28
CA GLN A 175 12.05 15.63 5.06
C GLN A 175 10.62 15.33 4.55
N ASN A 176 10.43 15.32 3.23
CA ASN A 176 9.16 14.99 2.60
C ASN A 176 8.74 13.54 2.88
N GLU A 177 9.68 12.58 2.77
CA GLU A 177 9.42 11.17 3.08
C GLU A 177 9.10 10.96 4.58
N ASN A 178 9.77 11.67 5.48
CA ASN A 178 9.46 11.62 6.91
C ASN A 178 8.05 12.18 7.20
N SER A 179 7.69 13.30 6.58
CA SER A 179 6.36 13.91 6.70
C SER A 179 5.26 12.99 6.17
N LYS A 180 5.51 12.31 5.06
CA LYS A 180 4.62 11.32 4.46
C LYS A 180 4.39 10.12 5.41
N ARG A 181 5.47 9.58 5.99
CA ARG A 181 5.39 8.47 6.97
C ARG A 181 4.64 8.87 8.23
N GLN A 182 4.86 10.10 8.71
CA GLN A 182 4.13 10.62 9.86
C GLN A 182 2.62 10.74 9.56
N ARG A 183 2.23 11.21 8.38
CA ARG A 183 0.83 11.21 7.95
C ARG A 183 0.24 9.81 7.93
N TRP A 184 0.91 8.83 7.34
CA TRP A 184 0.46 7.43 7.33
C TRP A 184 0.27 6.86 8.73
N LYS A 185 1.21 7.14 9.64
CA LYS A 185 1.10 6.73 11.04
C LYS A 185 -0.14 7.35 11.72
N CYS A 186 -0.38 8.64 11.50
CA CYS A 186 -1.58 9.30 12.01
C CYS A 186 -2.87 8.73 11.42
N GLU A 187 -2.90 8.47 10.10
CA GLU A 187 -4.05 7.85 9.44
C GLU A 187 -4.33 6.45 9.98
N ASN A 188 -3.29 5.64 10.19
CA ASN A 188 -3.45 4.31 10.76
C ASN A 188 -4.00 4.37 12.19
N MET A 189 -3.50 5.30 13.02
CA MET A 189 -4.06 5.54 14.36
C MET A 189 -5.54 5.93 14.31
N ARG A 190 -5.92 6.83 13.38
CA ARG A 190 -7.31 7.25 13.20
C ARG A 190 -8.22 6.10 12.76
N ARG A 191 -7.76 5.23 11.86
CA ARG A 191 -8.52 4.04 11.44
C ARG A 191 -8.79 3.07 12.59
N ARG A 192 -7.85 2.95 13.51
CA ARG A 192 -7.94 2.04 14.65
C ARG A 192 -8.67 2.64 15.85
N HIS A 193 -8.89 3.95 15.87
CA HIS A 193 -9.51 4.62 16.99
C HIS A 193 -10.98 4.22 17.12
N ASN A 194 -11.40 3.89 18.36
CA ASN A 194 -12.79 3.61 18.66
C ASN A 194 -13.58 4.93 18.80
N TYR A 195 -14.34 5.28 17.78
CA TYR A 195 -15.16 6.49 17.75
C TYR A 195 -16.54 6.32 18.43
N VAL A 196 -16.91 5.13 18.89
CA VAL A 196 -18.22 4.88 19.53
C VAL A 196 -18.47 5.82 20.71
N PRO A 197 -17.53 6.02 21.66
CA PRO A 197 -17.76 6.96 22.77
C PRO A 197 -18.04 8.40 22.29
N LEU A 198 -17.33 8.87 21.27
CA LEU A 198 -17.57 10.19 20.67
C LEU A 198 -18.96 10.27 20.05
N ILE A 199 -19.37 9.27 19.28
CA ILE A 199 -20.69 9.20 18.65
C ILE A 199 -21.79 9.23 19.73
N VAL A 200 -21.66 8.44 20.78
CA VAL A 200 -22.61 8.41 21.89
C VAL A 200 -22.68 9.76 22.60
N ALA A 201 -21.56 10.39 22.87
CA ALA A 201 -21.53 11.73 23.49
C ALA A 201 -22.21 12.79 22.62
N LEU A 202 -21.97 12.76 21.30
CA LEU A 202 -22.59 13.65 20.34
C LEU A 202 -24.09 13.45 20.26
N LEU A 203 -24.56 12.20 20.19
CA LEU A 203 -25.99 11.86 20.18
C LEU A 203 -26.70 12.34 21.48
N LYS A 204 -26.08 12.12 22.65
CA LYS A 204 -26.58 12.63 23.91
C LYS A 204 -26.71 14.15 23.90
N LYS A 205 -25.72 14.88 23.37
CA LYS A 205 -25.75 16.34 23.25
C LYS A 205 -26.87 16.81 22.31
N LEU A 206 -27.01 16.15 21.15
CA LEU A 206 -28.08 16.46 20.18
C LEU A 206 -29.48 16.16 20.76
N ALA A 207 -29.63 15.11 21.56
CA ALA A 207 -30.88 14.81 22.25
C ALA A 207 -31.26 15.93 23.25
N LYS A 208 -30.28 16.37 24.07
CA LYS A 208 -30.50 17.49 25.04
C LYS A 208 -30.88 18.80 24.37
N THR A 209 -30.40 19.08 23.16
CA THR A 209 -30.74 20.28 22.40
C THR A 209 -32.04 20.17 21.59
N GLY A 210 -32.75 19.04 21.68
CA GLY A 210 -33.98 18.78 20.93
C GLY A 210 -33.78 18.53 19.42
N LYS A 211 -32.56 18.65 18.90
CA LYS A 211 -32.26 18.56 17.47
C LYS A 211 -32.26 17.12 16.92
N LEU A 212 -32.18 16.12 17.80
CA LEU A 212 -32.04 14.73 17.39
C LEU A 212 -33.24 14.21 16.58
N LYS A 213 -34.48 14.59 16.94
CA LYS A 213 -35.69 14.15 16.21
C LYS A 213 -35.66 14.60 14.75
N GLY A 214 -35.42 15.89 14.50
CA GLY A 214 -35.36 16.41 13.13
C GLY A 214 -34.23 15.83 12.29
N LEU A 215 -33.06 15.59 12.90
CA LEU A 215 -31.95 14.92 12.22
C LEU A 215 -32.25 13.46 11.90
N ARG A 216 -32.97 12.76 12.79
CA ARG A 216 -33.40 11.37 12.56
C ARG A 216 -34.36 11.27 11.38
N GLU A 217 -35.34 12.17 11.26
CA GLU A 217 -36.28 12.15 10.14
C GLU A 217 -35.54 12.44 8.80
N LYS A 218 -34.71 13.45 8.75
CA LYS A 218 -33.87 13.73 7.58
C LYS A 218 -32.96 12.53 7.22
N GLY A 219 -32.38 11.87 8.22
CA GLY A 219 -31.56 10.68 8.01
C GLY A 219 -32.36 9.51 7.44
N LYS A 220 -33.61 9.31 7.86
CA LYS A 220 -34.50 8.29 7.28
C LYS A 220 -34.84 8.59 5.82
N GLU A 221 -35.19 9.82 5.51
CA GLU A 221 -35.50 10.27 4.14
C GLU A 221 -34.30 10.02 3.22
N HIS A 222 -33.12 10.49 3.64
CA HIS A 222 -31.89 10.26 2.87
C HIS A 222 -31.57 8.76 2.70
N TYR A 223 -31.76 7.95 3.74
CA TYR A 223 -31.54 6.49 3.64
C TYR A 223 -32.48 5.83 2.64
N GLN A 224 -33.77 6.23 2.64
CA GLN A 224 -34.74 5.73 1.67
C GLN A 224 -34.36 6.10 0.22
N GLU A 225 -33.85 7.31 0.02
CA GLU A 225 -33.36 7.76 -1.28
C GLU A 225 -32.14 6.95 -1.74
N VAL A 226 -31.18 6.73 -0.85
CA VAL A 226 -30.01 5.89 -1.15
C VAL A 226 -30.41 4.46 -1.50
N LEU A 227 -31.36 3.87 -0.78
CA LEU A 227 -31.87 2.53 -1.10
C LEU A 227 -32.57 2.48 -2.45
N LYS A 228 -33.37 3.51 -2.79
CA LYS A 228 -34.03 3.62 -4.08
C LYS A 228 -33.01 3.67 -5.21
N ASN A 229 -32.03 4.55 -5.11
CA ASN A 229 -30.95 4.72 -6.09
C ASN A 229 -30.13 3.43 -6.27
N ARG A 230 -29.87 2.69 -5.17
CA ARG A 230 -29.19 1.39 -5.24
C ARG A 230 -30.00 0.36 -6.00
N ARG A 231 -31.29 0.25 -5.74
CA ARG A 231 -32.21 -0.67 -6.45
C ARG A 231 -32.35 -0.34 -7.94
N GLU A 232 -32.34 0.95 -8.29
CA GLU A 232 -32.37 1.39 -9.68
C GLU A 232 -31.10 1.01 -10.42
N ARG A 233 -29.93 1.20 -9.80
CA ARG A 233 -28.63 0.77 -10.35
C ARG A 233 -28.55 -0.75 -10.54
N GLU A 234 -29.06 -1.54 -9.60
CA GLU A 234 -29.12 -2.99 -9.70
C GLU A 234 -30.03 -3.44 -10.84
N LYS A 235 -31.19 -2.77 -11.04
CA LYS A 235 -32.10 -3.04 -12.17
C LYS A 235 -31.47 -2.69 -13.52
N SER A 236 -30.76 -1.57 -13.63
CA SER A 236 -30.04 -1.18 -14.84
C SER A 236 -28.94 -2.18 -15.19
N LYS A 237 -28.13 -2.60 -14.22
CA LYS A 237 -27.11 -3.63 -14.43
C LYS A 237 -27.69 -4.97 -14.91
N LYS A 238 -28.87 -5.39 -14.37
CA LYS A 238 -29.54 -6.62 -14.80
C LYS A 238 -30.08 -6.52 -16.24
N LYS A 239 -30.59 -5.35 -16.67
CA LYS A 239 -31.04 -5.12 -18.03
C LYS A 239 -29.87 -5.16 -19.04
N GLU A 240 -28.78 -4.47 -18.75
CA GLU A 240 -27.56 -4.50 -19.58
C GLU A 240 -26.93 -5.90 -19.68
N GLY A 241 -27.02 -6.69 -18.61
CA GLY A 241 -26.55 -8.08 -18.60
C GLY A 241 -27.45 -9.05 -19.39
N ALA A 242 -28.74 -8.76 -19.50
CA ALA A 242 -29.69 -9.55 -20.32
C ALA A 242 -29.56 -9.22 -21.80
N GLU A 243 -29.37 -7.95 -22.17
CA GLU A 243 -29.17 -7.52 -23.58
C GLU A 243 -27.85 -8.02 -24.19
N LYS A 244 -26.85 -8.35 -23.37
CA LYS A 244 -25.56 -8.91 -23.84
C LYS A 244 -25.55 -10.44 -23.98
N LYS A 245 -26.64 -11.12 -23.62
CA LYS A 245 -26.75 -12.58 -23.72
C LYS A 245 -27.65 -13.02 -24.90
N ASN A 246 -28.27 -12.07 -25.57
CA ASN A 246 -28.95 -12.25 -26.87
C ASN A 246 -28.06 -11.67 -27.97
#